data_3a92e29c74d91f9a2eb4b0b01843d0f9
#
_entry.id   3a92e29c74d91f9a2eb4b0b01843d0f9
#
_cell.length_a   1.000
_cell.length_b   1.000
_cell.length_c   1.000
_cell.angle_alpha   90.00
_cell.angle_beta   90.00
_cell.angle_gamma   90.00
#
_symmetry.space_group_name_H-M   'P 1'
#
loop_
_entity.id
_entity.type
_entity.pdbx_description
1 polymer ?
#
loop_
_entity_poly.entity_id
_entity_poly.type
_entity_poly.pdbx_seq_one_letter_code
_entity_poly.pdbx_strand_id
1 'polypeptide(L)'
;MRRHRQQLSREECVSILDLCTSGVLALTGDGGYPYAVPLSYVYSDGAIYFHSAVQGHKVDAIRRDSRCSFCVIEQDDIKPAEFTTYFRSVIAFGHIQMLETAEEKVQALRLLGRRYSPGDEPGLQHEIDKSLDHVLLLRLDIEHLTGKEAIELTRSRNH
;
A
#
# COMPACT_ATOMS: atom_id res chain seq x y z
N MET A 1 -6.89 -19.07 -1.01
CA MET A 1 -5.71 -19.26 -0.10
C MET A 1 -5.70 -20.69 0.42
N ARG A 2 -4.52 -21.36 0.54
CA ARG A 2 -4.44 -22.77 1.01
C ARG A 2 -4.73 -22.92 2.52
N ARG A 3 -4.42 -21.90 3.35
CA ARG A 3 -4.62 -21.92 4.82
C ARG A 3 -5.81 -21.03 5.20
N HIS A 4 -7.01 -21.46 4.90
CA HIS A 4 -8.25 -20.69 5.14
C HIS A 4 -8.47 -20.27 6.60
N ARG A 5 -8.01 -21.05 7.57
CA ARG A 5 -8.15 -20.73 9.00
C ARG A 5 -7.34 -19.51 9.45
N GLN A 6 -6.33 -19.10 8.70
CA GLN A 6 -5.46 -17.96 8.97
C GLN A 6 -5.82 -16.74 8.13
N GLN A 7 -6.87 -16.84 7.33
CA GLN A 7 -7.31 -15.77 6.45
C GLN A 7 -8.03 -14.68 7.25
N LEU A 8 -7.65 -13.43 7.01
CA LEU A 8 -8.33 -12.26 7.53
C LEU A 8 -9.57 -11.95 6.68
N SER A 9 -10.57 -11.36 7.31
CA SER A 9 -11.74 -10.81 6.61
C SER A 9 -11.34 -9.61 5.75
N ARG A 10 -12.24 -9.16 4.88
CA ARG A 10 -12.02 -7.94 4.07
C ARG A 10 -11.86 -6.71 4.98
N GLU A 11 -12.70 -6.60 5.99
CA GLU A 11 -12.70 -5.51 6.96
C GLU A 11 -11.39 -5.45 7.75
N GLU A 12 -10.88 -6.60 8.18
CA GLU A 12 -9.57 -6.70 8.86
C GLU A 12 -8.42 -6.30 7.92
N CYS A 13 -8.48 -6.70 6.65
CA CYS A 13 -7.48 -6.29 5.66
C CYS A 13 -7.50 -4.77 5.43
N VAL A 14 -8.69 -4.16 5.32
CA VAL A 14 -8.84 -2.71 5.19
C VAL A 14 -8.31 -2.00 6.42
N SER A 15 -8.63 -2.49 7.62
CA SER A 15 -8.11 -1.90 8.87
C SER A 15 -6.57 -1.90 8.92
N ILE A 16 -5.92 -2.95 8.42
CA ILE A 16 -4.45 -3.01 8.33
C ILE A 16 -3.94 -1.97 7.33
N LEU A 17 -4.58 -1.83 6.16
CA LEU A 17 -4.21 -0.81 5.18
C LEU A 17 -4.37 0.61 5.73
N ASP A 18 -5.41 0.86 6.53
CA ASP A 18 -5.63 2.15 7.19
C ASP A 18 -4.63 2.41 8.34
N LEU A 19 -4.21 1.38 9.04
CA LEU A 19 -3.29 1.51 10.18
C LEU A 19 -1.85 1.77 9.74
N CYS A 20 -1.37 1.00 8.78
CA CYS A 20 0.03 1.04 8.34
C CYS A 20 0.31 2.21 7.39
N THR A 21 1.58 2.61 7.29
CA THR A 21 2.02 3.78 6.51
C THR A 21 2.98 3.43 5.37
N SER A 22 3.49 2.20 5.36
CA SER A 22 4.45 1.75 4.35
C SER A 22 4.20 0.30 3.94
N GLY A 23 4.63 -0.05 2.76
CA GLY A 23 4.57 -1.39 2.22
C GLY A 23 5.52 -1.54 1.03
N VAL A 24 5.45 -2.68 0.37
CA VAL A 24 6.31 -3.02 -0.77
C VAL A 24 5.44 -3.22 -2.01
N LEU A 25 5.69 -2.39 -3.03
CA LEU A 25 5.09 -2.51 -4.35
C LEU A 25 5.93 -3.47 -5.20
N ALA A 26 5.30 -4.51 -5.71
CA ALA A 26 5.91 -5.49 -6.61
C ALA A 26 5.39 -5.28 -8.04
N LEU A 27 6.32 -5.13 -8.98
CA LEU A 27 6.11 -4.86 -10.38
C LEU A 27 6.89 -5.87 -11.25
N THR A 28 6.55 -5.93 -12.54
CA THR A 28 7.36 -6.62 -13.52
C THR A 28 8.60 -5.79 -13.85
N GLY A 29 9.76 -6.24 -13.40
CA GLY A 29 11.04 -5.56 -13.63
C GLY A 29 11.70 -5.90 -14.97
N ASP A 30 12.92 -5.42 -15.16
CA ASP A 30 13.74 -5.68 -16.33
C ASP A 30 14.35 -7.08 -16.28
N GLY A 31 14.62 -7.64 -17.45
CA GLY A 31 15.30 -8.94 -17.57
C GLY A 31 14.54 -10.12 -16.96
N GLY A 32 13.21 -9.98 -16.74
CA GLY A 32 12.37 -11.01 -16.13
C GLY A 32 12.45 -11.07 -14.60
N TYR A 33 13.16 -10.15 -13.95
CA TYR A 33 13.19 -10.09 -12.50
C TYR A 33 11.93 -9.45 -11.94
N PRO A 34 11.30 -10.02 -10.89
CA PRO A 34 10.34 -9.28 -10.08
C PRO A 34 11.00 -8.06 -9.43
N TYR A 35 10.38 -6.91 -9.55
CA TYR A 35 10.89 -5.66 -8.97
C TYR A 35 10.05 -5.26 -7.76
N ALA A 36 10.66 -5.19 -6.59
CA ALA A 36 10.03 -4.86 -5.32
C ALA A 36 10.60 -3.55 -4.78
N VAL A 37 9.75 -2.56 -4.50
CA VAL A 37 10.15 -1.24 -4.02
C VAL A 37 9.34 -0.83 -2.80
N PRO A 38 9.98 -0.44 -1.67
CA PRO A 38 9.28 0.07 -0.50
C PRO A 38 8.73 1.48 -0.77
N LEU A 39 7.50 1.73 -0.37
CA LEU A 39 6.81 3.00 -0.55
C LEU A 39 5.93 3.32 0.66
N SER A 40 5.86 4.61 1.00
CA SER A 40 4.79 5.16 1.82
C SER A 40 3.51 5.28 0.98
N TYR A 41 2.35 5.12 1.62
CA TYR A 41 1.07 5.08 0.93
C TYR A 41 -0.08 5.62 1.78
N VAL A 42 -1.22 5.85 1.14
CA VAL A 42 -2.51 5.98 1.81
C VAL A 42 -3.55 5.10 1.11
N TYR A 43 -4.37 4.43 1.90
CA TYR A 43 -5.54 3.71 1.41
C TYR A 43 -6.77 4.64 1.44
N SER A 44 -7.61 4.59 0.42
CA SER A 44 -8.93 5.23 0.41
C SER A 44 -9.85 4.52 -0.59
N ASP A 45 -11.03 4.15 -0.13
CA ASP A 45 -12.15 3.67 -0.96
C ASP A 45 -11.79 2.60 -2.01
N GLY A 46 -11.02 1.58 -1.59
CA GLY A 46 -10.64 0.46 -2.46
C GLY A 46 -9.44 0.73 -3.35
N ALA A 47 -8.77 1.86 -3.18
CA ALA A 47 -7.55 2.21 -3.89
C ALA A 47 -6.41 2.57 -2.94
N ILE A 48 -5.17 2.41 -3.41
CA ILE A 48 -3.96 2.81 -2.71
C ILE A 48 -3.26 3.88 -3.52
N TYR A 49 -2.88 4.98 -2.86
CA TYR A 49 -2.25 6.12 -3.48
C TYR A 49 -0.81 6.27 -3.03
N PHE A 50 0.05 6.65 -3.99
CA PHE A 50 1.47 6.87 -3.76
C PHE A 50 1.92 8.16 -4.45
N HIS A 51 2.99 8.77 -3.92
CA HIS A 51 3.75 9.77 -4.64
C HIS A 51 5.09 9.20 -5.10
N SER A 52 5.63 9.72 -6.17
CA SER A 52 6.89 9.28 -6.77
C SER A 52 7.59 10.43 -7.51
N ALA A 53 8.89 10.26 -7.74
CA ALA A 53 9.58 11.04 -8.75
C ALA A 53 8.96 10.79 -10.13
N VAL A 54 9.01 11.79 -10.99
CA VAL A 54 8.42 11.75 -12.35
C VAL A 54 9.12 10.79 -13.32
N GLN A 55 10.34 10.35 -12.97
CA GLN A 55 11.16 9.43 -13.76
C GLN A 55 11.80 8.37 -12.87
N GLY A 56 12.20 7.25 -13.47
CA GLY A 56 12.93 6.18 -12.82
C GLY A 56 12.37 4.80 -13.12
N HIS A 57 13.11 3.78 -12.69
CA HIS A 57 12.85 2.37 -12.99
C HIS A 57 11.40 1.92 -12.67
N LYS A 58 10.86 2.37 -11.54
CA LYS A 58 9.46 2.11 -11.16
C LYS A 58 8.46 2.65 -12.18
N VAL A 59 8.68 3.88 -12.65
CA VAL A 59 7.80 4.54 -13.64
C VAL A 59 7.82 3.79 -14.95
N ASP A 60 9.01 3.38 -15.42
CA ASP A 60 9.18 2.61 -16.63
C ASP A 60 8.53 1.21 -16.52
N ALA A 61 8.66 0.56 -15.38
CA ALA A 61 8.00 -0.72 -15.10
C ALA A 61 6.47 -0.61 -15.18
N ILE A 62 5.89 0.42 -14.56
CA ILE A 62 4.44 0.68 -14.58
C ILE A 62 3.93 0.95 -16.00
N ARG A 63 4.69 1.70 -16.81
CA ARG A 63 4.33 1.97 -18.21
C ARG A 63 4.29 0.73 -19.07
N ARG A 64 5.13 -0.26 -18.77
CA ARG A 64 5.19 -1.53 -19.51
C ARG A 64 4.09 -2.50 -19.10
N ASP A 65 3.82 -2.60 -17.81
CA ASP A 65 2.82 -3.49 -17.25
C ASP A 65 2.24 -2.88 -15.96
N SER A 66 0.97 -2.54 -15.99
CA SER A 66 0.27 -1.92 -14.88
C SER A 66 -0.13 -2.91 -13.77
N ARG A 67 -0.04 -4.22 -14.03
CA ARG A 67 -0.36 -5.25 -13.02
C ARG A 67 0.67 -5.23 -11.91
N CYS A 68 0.18 -5.22 -10.69
CA CYS A 68 1.05 -5.15 -9.51
C CYS A 68 0.44 -5.86 -8.30
N SER A 69 1.26 -6.04 -7.31
CA SER A 69 0.80 -6.33 -5.95
C SER A 69 1.47 -5.42 -4.94
N PHE A 70 0.77 -5.12 -3.86
CA PHE A 70 1.29 -4.30 -2.77
C PHE A 70 1.17 -5.06 -1.46
N CYS A 71 2.30 -5.30 -0.79
CA CYS A 71 2.37 -6.05 0.46
C CYS A 71 2.58 -5.10 1.63
N VAL A 72 1.72 -5.24 2.65
CA VAL A 72 1.83 -4.51 3.92
C VAL A 72 1.99 -5.52 5.04
N ILE A 73 2.99 -5.33 5.90
CA ILE A 73 3.24 -6.12 7.10
C ILE A 73 2.84 -5.26 8.30
N GLU A 74 1.79 -5.67 8.99
CA GLU A 74 1.31 -4.98 10.19
C GLU A 74 2.02 -5.47 11.43
N GLN A 75 2.29 -6.80 11.49
CA GLN A 75 2.94 -7.41 12.64
C GLN A 75 3.99 -8.43 12.18
N ASP A 76 5.15 -8.40 12.85
CA ASP A 76 6.24 -9.37 12.73
C ASP A 76 6.92 -9.51 14.10
N ASP A 77 6.32 -10.32 14.99
CA ASP A 77 6.72 -10.46 16.38
C ASP A 77 7.25 -11.89 16.63
N ILE A 78 8.56 -12.01 16.78
CA ILE A 78 9.25 -13.28 17.00
C ILE A 78 9.00 -13.73 18.44
N LYS A 79 8.56 -14.98 18.61
CA LYS A 79 8.35 -15.66 19.90
C LYS A 79 9.38 -16.78 20.07
N PRO A 80 10.58 -16.49 20.57
CA PRO A 80 11.68 -17.46 20.63
C PRO A 80 11.35 -18.72 21.43
N ALA A 81 10.64 -18.56 22.54
CA ALA A 81 10.25 -19.68 23.39
C ALA A 81 9.23 -20.64 22.74
N GLU A 82 8.52 -20.16 21.71
CA GLU A 82 7.51 -20.93 20.99
C GLU A 82 8.00 -21.38 19.60
N PHE A 83 9.21 -20.99 19.21
CA PHE A 83 9.79 -21.24 17.90
C PHE A 83 8.86 -20.81 16.75
N THR A 84 8.21 -19.65 16.90
CA THR A 84 7.25 -19.14 15.92
C THR A 84 7.33 -17.61 15.79
N THR A 85 6.63 -17.07 14.78
CA THR A 85 6.45 -15.63 14.57
C THR A 85 4.97 -15.31 14.55
N TYR A 86 4.54 -14.37 15.37
CA TYR A 86 3.20 -13.82 15.35
C TYR A 86 3.17 -12.72 14.28
N PHE A 87 2.73 -13.08 13.10
CA PHE A 87 2.70 -12.19 11.95
C PHE A 87 1.28 -11.83 11.53
N ARG A 88 1.17 -10.67 10.90
CA ARG A 88 -0.05 -10.20 10.25
C ARG A 88 0.29 -9.38 9.02
N SER A 89 -0.27 -9.72 7.89
CA SER A 89 0.04 -9.05 6.63
C SER A 89 -1.13 -9.06 5.65
N VAL A 90 -1.10 -8.11 4.73
CA VAL A 90 -2.08 -7.96 3.65
C VAL A 90 -1.35 -7.85 2.31
N ILE A 91 -1.92 -8.45 1.28
CA ILE A 91 -1.48 -8.26 -0.10
C ILE A 91 -2.69 -7.82 -0.93
N ALA A 92 -2.56 -6.65 -1.54
CA ALA A 92 -3.48 -6.11 -2.53
C ALA A 92 -2.95 -6.40 -3.93
N PHE A 93 -3.80 -6.91 -4.82
CA PHE A 93 -3.50 -7.13 -6.24
C PHE A 93 -4.39 -6.21 -7.07
N GLY A 94 -3.86 -5.67 -8.15
CA GLY A 94 -4.62 -4.82 -9.04
C GLY A 94 -3.79 -4.17 -10.12
N HIS A 95 -4.31 -3.06 -10.64
CA HIS A 95 -3.65 -2.25 -11.65
C HIS A 95 -3.26 -0.89 -11.09
N ILE A 96 -2.02 -0.50 -11.34
CA ILE A 96 -1.49 0.81 -10.96
C ILE A 96 -1.44 1.74 -12.16
N GLN A 97 -1.88 2.97 -11.98
CA GLN A 97 -1.92 3.99 -13.02
C GLN A 97 -1.36 5.32 -12.52
N MET A 98 -0.90 6.12 -13.46
CA MET A 98 -0.46 7.50 -13.21
C MET A 98 -1.68 8.42 -13.27
N LEU A 99 -1.84 9.29 -12.27
CA LEU A 99 -2.89 10.29 -12.30
C LEU A 99 -2.47 11.44 -13.23
N GLU A 100 -3.37 11.82 -14.13
CA GLU A 100 -3.04 12.79 -15.19
C GLU A 100 -3.66 14.16 -14.93
N THR A 101 -4.92 14.19 -14.46
CA THR A 101 -5.62 15.45 -14.25
C THR A 101 -5.17 16.17 -12.97
N ALA A 102 -5.20 17.50 -12.99
CA ALA A 102 -4.88 18.31 -11.82
C ALA A 102 -5.81 18.00 -10.63
N GLU A 103 -7.08 17.73 -10.91
CA GLU A 103 -8.07 17.39 -9.88
C GLU A 103 -7.73 16.09 -9.15
N GLU A 104 -7.44 15.01 -9.89
CA GLU A 104 -7.03 13.72 -9.31
C GLU A 104 -5.75 13.85 -8.50
N LYS A 105 -4.76 14.60 -9.02
CA LYS A 105 -3.50 14.85 -8.31
C LYS A 105 -3.71 15.60 -7.01
N VAL A 106 -4.53 16.66 -7.02
CA VAL A 106 -4.86 17.41 -5.80
C VAL A 106 -5.56 16.52 -4.77
N GLN A 107 -6.51 15.68 -5.19
CA GLN A 107 -7.17 14.74 -4.29
C GLN A 107 -6.19 13.75 -3.67
N ALA A 108 -5.31 13.15 -4.45
CA ALA A 108 -4.30 12.22 -3.97
C ALA A 108 -3.31 12.89 -3.00
N LEU A 109 -2.84 14.10 -3.32
CA LEU A 109 -1.98 14.89 -2.43
C LEU A 109 -2.67 15.22 -1.10
N ARG A 110 -3.97 15.56 -1.13
CA ARG A 110 -4.75 15.79 0.10
C ARG A 110 -4.86 14.53 0.96
N LEU A 111 -5.13 13.37 0.35
CA LEU A 111 -5.17 12.10 1.08
C LEU A 111 -3.83 11.78 1.74
N LEU A 112 -2.73 11.85 0.99
CA LEU A 112 -1.38 11.63 1.49
C LEU A 112 -1.01 12.64 2.58
N GLY A 113 -1.23 13.93 2.33
CA GLY A 113 -0.87 14.97 3.28
C GLY A 113 -1.64 14.88 4.60
N ARG A 114 -2.93 14.66 4.58
CA ARG A 114 -3.73 14.46 5.80
C ARG A 114 -3.31 13.21 6.58
N ARG A 115 -2.85 12.18 5.88
CA ARG A 115 -2.34 10.96 6.52
C ARG A 115 -1.05 11.20 7.27
N TYR A 116 -0.12 11.96 6.67
CA TYR A 116 1.24 12.14 7.20
C TYR A 116 1.42 13.41 8.03
N SER A 117 0.56 14.42 7.83
CA SER A 117 0.60 15.71 8.54
C SER A 117 -0.81 16.13 8.93
N PRO A 118 -1.48 15.39 9.83
CA PRO A 118 -2.86 15.68 10.20
C PRO A 118 -2.96 17.03 10.92
N GLY A 119 -4.01 17.81 10.59
CA GLY A 119 -4.34 19.05 11.30
C GLY A 119 -3.68 20.32 10.78
N ASP A 120 -2.78 20.24 9.80
CA ASP A 120 -2.15 21.41 9.17
C ASP A 120 -2.70 21.64 7.74
N GLU A 121 -3.95 22.05 7.61
CA GLU A 121 -4.58 22.33 6.31
C GLU A 121 -3.91 23.50 5.54
N PRO A 122 -3.47 24.62 6.17
CA PRO A 122 -2.74 25.67 5.47
C PRO A 122 -1.39 25.20 4.92
N GLY A 123 -0.61 24.45 5.72
CA GLY A 123 0.65 23.86 5.29
C GLY A 123 0.44 22.83 4.17
N LEU A 124 -0.60 22.01 4.26
CA LEU A 124 -0.99 21.07 3.22
C LEU A 124 -1.31 21.79 1.91
N GLN A 125 -2.09 22.86 1.93
CA GLN A 125 -2.41 23.60 0.70
C GLN A 125 -1.15 24.21 0.08
N HIS A 126 -0.25 24.78 0.89
CA HIS A 126 1.03 25.31 0.42
C HIS A 126 1.89 24.20 -0.25
N GLU A 127 1.96 23.03 0.36
CA GLU A 127 2.73 21.91 -0.21
C GLU A 127 2.10 21.38 -1.52
N ILE A 128 0.77 21.33 -1.61
CA ILE A 128 0.07 20.97 -2.85
C ILE A 128 0.43 21.94 -3.97
N ASP A 129 0.32 23.23 -3.72
CA ASP A 129 0.60 24.28 -4.72
C ASP A 129 2.05 24.21 -5.22
N LYS A 130 2.98 23.87 -4.35
CA LYS A 130 4.40 23.72 -4.67
C LYS A 130 4.73 22.44 -5.44
N SER A 131 4.07 21.33 -5.09
CA SER A 131 4.46 19.99 -5.54
C SER A 131 3.70 19.53 -6.78
N LEU A 132 2.54 20.10 -7.10
CA LEU A 132 1.60 19.61 -8.12
C LEU A 132 2.25 19.35 -9.49
N ASP A 133 3.16 20.23 -9.92
CA ASP A 133 3.82 20.15 -11.22
C ASP A 133 5.09 19.28 -11.20
N HIS A 134 5.57 18.89 -10.03
CA HIS A 134 6.87 18.24 -9.84
C HIS A 134 6.80 16.84 -9.28
N VAL A 135 5.60 16.35 -8.93
CA VAL A 135 5.38 15.04 -8.34
C VAL A 135 4.53 14.16 -9.25
N LEU A 136 4.92 12.91 -9.37
CA LEU A 136 4.08 11.88 -9.97
C LEU A 136 3.22 11.24 -8.89
N LEU A 137 1.93 11.16 -9.15
CA LEU A 137 0.97 10.49 -8.29
C LEU A 137 0.46 9.23 -8.96
N LEU A 138 0.43 8.16 -8.18
CA LEU A 138 0.05 6.83 -8.62
C LEU A 138 -1.16 6.37 -7.84
N ARG A 139 -2.07 5.66 -8.51
CA ARG A 139 -3.22 5.01 -7.92
C ARG A 139 -3.21 3.54 -8.29
N LEU A 140 -3.29 2.67 -7.29
CA LEU A 140 -3.49 1.24 -7.44
C LEU A 140 -4.97 0.94 -7.16
N ASP A 141 -5.72 0.53 -8.17
CA ASP A 141 -7.08 0.05 -8.03
C ASP A 141 -7.06 -1.42 -7.60
N ILE A 142 -7.61 -1.71 -6.41
CA ILE A 142 -7.57 -3.05 -5.83
C ILE A 142 -8.65 -3.93 -6.44
N GLU A 143 -8.22 -4.99 -7.14
CA GLU A 143 -9.11 -6.03 -7.70
C GLU A 143 -9.26 -7.20 -6.72
N HIS A 144 -8.18 -7.56 -6.04
CA HIS A 144 -8.16 -8.67 -5.10
C HIS A 144 -7.35 -8.33 -3.86
N LEU A 145 -7.94 -8.55 -2.68
CA LEU A 145 -7.34 -8.27 -1.38
C LEU A 145 -7.30 -9.54 -0.54
N THR A 146 -6.12 -9.90 -0.05
CA THR A 146 -5.93 -11.04 0.84
C THR A 146 -5.15 -10.64 2.07
N GLY A 147 -5.56 -11.13 3.23
CA GLY A 147 -4.83 -10.98 4.46
C GLY A 147 -4.59 -12.30 5.15
N LYS A 148 -3.53 -12.38 5.91
CA LYS A 148 -3.13 -13.56 6.64
C LYS A 148 -2.51 -13.21 7.98
N GLU A 149 -2.80 -14.02 8.98
CA GLU A 149 -2.18 -13.95 10.31
C GLU A 149 -1.63 -15.29 10.77
N ALA A 150 -0.80 -15.27 11.82
CA ALA A 150 -0.34 -16.47 12.51
C ALA A 150 -1.51 -17.22 13.11
N ILE A 151 -1.43 -18.56 13.16
CA ILE A 151 -2.53 -19.42 13.66
C ILE A 151 -2.79 -19.18 15.15
N GLU A 152 -1.79 -18.76 15.90
CA GLU A 152 -1.86 -18.42 17.31
C GLU A 152 -2.77 -17.21 17.53
N LEU A 153 -2.65 -16.18 16.69
CA LEU A 153 -3.52 -14.99 16.72
C LEU A 153 -4.98 -15.36 16.41
N THR A 154 -5.18 -16.24 15.41
CA THR A 154 -6.53 -16.74 15.10
C THR A 154 -7.17 -17.49 16.26
N ARG A 155 -6.39 -18.30 16.99
CA ARG A 155 -6.89 -19.06 18.13
C ARG A 155 -7.26 -18.15 19.31
N SER A 156 -6.44 -17.12 19.59
CA SER A 156 -6.70 -16.18 20.68
C SER A 156 -7.96 -15.32 20.49
N ARG A 157 -8.39 -15.10 19.25
CA ARG A 157 -9.62 -14.34 18.94
C ARG A 157 -10.90 -15.17 19.10
N ASN A 158 -10.78 -16.50 19.09
CA ASN A 158 -11.93 -17.42 19.18
C ASN A 158 -12.18 -17.93 20.62
N HIS A 159 -11.48 -17.38 21.59
CA HIS A 159 -11.64 -17.60 23.03
C HIS A 159 -12.05 -16.31 23.74
#